data_381b2eb852cd4999a363fc5416b341bf
#
_entry.id   381b2eb852cd4999a363fc5416b341bf
#
_cell.length_a   1.000
_cell.length_b   1.000
_cell.length_c   1.000
_cell.angle_alpha   90.00
_cell.angle_beta   90.00
_cell.angle_gamma   90.00
#
_symmetry.space_group_name_H-M   'P 1'
#
loop_
_entity.id
_entity.type
_entity.pdbx_description
1 polymer ?
#
loop_
_entity_poly.entity_id
_entity_poly.type
_entity_poly.pdbx_seq_one_letter_code
_entity_poly.pdbx_strand_id
1 'polypeptide(L)'
;MELKRCEKGHFYDGSKFTSCPHCNSGVGGSDSVMNVTVPYEEKMDGSDDKTTTIPMNPQPAISTPPPISRPQPSDDGKTIGYFGSESSPNDKFVDPVVGWLVCTVGTHKGEDFRLKSGRNFIGRNQMMDVALTGEKTVSREIHAIVAFEPKQSIFLAQPGSGAELFYVNDNVVLSTIQLHRNDRLQIGEVELMLIPCCDENFHWQKDSRVTD
;
A
#
# COMPACT_ATOMS: atom_id res chain seq x y z
N MET A 1 33.96 -8.25 -8.33
CA MET A 1 32.88 -8.90 -7.59
C MET A 1 33.05 -10.39 -7.79
N GLU A 2 33.45 -11.12 -6.77
CA GLU A 2 33.61 -12.58 -6.85
C GLU A 2 32.41 -13.26 -6.16
N LEU A 3 31.48 -13.77 -6.97
CA LEU A 3 30.25 -14.38 -6.46
C LEU A 3 30.55 -15.85 -6.05
N LYS A 4 30.39 -16.18 -4.76
CA LYS A 4 30.53 -17.54 -4.22
C LYS A 4 29.19 -18.10 -3.75
N ARG A 5 29.01 -19.42 -3.85
CA ARG A 5 27.83 -20.13 -3.38
C ARG A 5 28.20 -21.00 -2.20
N CYS A 6 27.42 -20.92 -1.09
CA CYS A 6 27.62 -21.78 0.08
C CYS A 6 26.92 -23.13 -0.08
N GLU A 7 27.20 -24.08 0.80
CA GLU A 7 26.62 -25.44 0.81
C GLU A 7 25.09 -25.44 0.97
N LYS A 8 24.51 -24.38 1.60
CA LYS A 8 23.05 -24.20 1.73
C LYS A 8 22.43 -23.44 0.55
N GLY A 9 23.20 -23.18 -0.52
CA GLY A 9 22.71 -22.60 -1.75
C GLY A 9 22.66 -21.07 -1.81
N HIS A 10 23.07 -20.33 -0.77
CA HIS A 10 23.09 -18.88 -0.79
C HIS A 10 24.28 -18.34 -1.59
N PHE A 11 24.06 -17.26 -2.33
CA PHE A 11 25.11 -16.53 -3.03
C PHE A 11 25.60 -15.35 -2.17
N TYR A 12 26.92 -15.14 -2.14
CA TYR A 12 27.54 -14.04 -1.40
C TYR A 12 28.82 -13.54 -2.10
N ASP A 13 29.22 -12.30 -1.81
CA ASP A 13 30.43 -11.72 -2.37
C ASP A 13 31.67 -12.22 -1.61
N GLY A 14 32.43 -13.08 -2.25
CA GLY A 14 33.67 -13.66 -1.70
C GLY A 14 34.81 -12.67 -1.53
N SER A 15 34.74 -11.47 -2.11
CA SER A 15 35.70 -10.38 -1.87
C SER A 15 35.44 -9.61 -0.57
N LYS A 16 34.21 -9.71 -0.02
CA LYS A 16 33.79 -9.01 1.20
C LYS A 16 33.62 -9.93 2.40
N PHE A 17 33.31 -11.21 2.16
CA PHE A 17 33.03 -12.17 3.22
C PHE A 17 33.79 -13.46 2.97
N THR A 18 34.50 -13.92 4.01
CA THR A 18 35.20 -15.22 3.98
C THR A 18 34.27 -16.41 4.16
N SER A 19 33.04 -16.18 4.68
CA SER A 19 32.00 -17.19 4.85
C SER A 19 30.62 -16.56 4.57
N CYS A 20 29.63 -17.41 4.25
CA CYS A 20 28.30 -16.95 3.94
C CYS A 20 27.64 -16.21 5.11
N PRO A 21 27.30 -14.92 5.00
CA PRO A 21 26.69 -14.15 6.10
C PRO A 21 25.29 -14.65 6.46
N HIS A 22 24.59 -15.31 5.54
CA HIS A 22 23.26 -15.89 5.80
C HIS A 22 23.31 -17.21 6.60
N CYS A 23 24.45 -17.90 6.59
CA CYS A 23 24.62 -19.15 7.32
C CYS A 23 25.33 -18.97 8.66
N ASN A 24 26.02 -17.86 8.89
CA ASN A 24 26.91 -17.62 10.03
C ASN A 24 26.34 -16.60 11.03
N SER A 25 25.04 -16.46 11.17
CA SER A 25 24.39 -15.66 12.21
C SER A 25 24.39 -16.33 13.59
N GLY A 26 25.49 -17.00 13.91
CA GLY A 26 25.80 -17.51 15.24
C GLY A 26 27.18 -17.02 15.66
N VAL A 27 27.20 -16.11 16.67
CA VAL A 27 28.34 -15.63 17.49
C VAL A 27 29.07 -14.37 16.98
N GLY A 28 28.77 -13.26 17.65
CA GLY A 28 29.74 -12.22 18.06
C GLY A 28 29.84 -10.96 17.23
N GLY A 29 29.31 -9.86 17.75
CA GLY A 29 29.90 -8.52 17.58
C GLY A 29 29.06 -7.47 16.85
N SER A 30 28.44 -6.60 17.64
CA SER A 30 28.12 -5.18 17.45
C SER A 30 27.20 -4.70 16.31
N ASP A 31 26.07 -4.16 16.76
CA ASP A 31 25.27 -3.08 16.20
C ASP A 31 24.59 -3.25 14.84
N SER A 32 23.37 -3.73 14.90
CA SER A 32 22.20 -3.12 14.25
C SER A 32 20.93 -3.81 14.73
N VAL A 33 20.13 -3.06 15.45
CA VAL A 33 18.86 -3.47 16.09
C VAL A 33 17.85 -3.87 15.02
N MET A 34 17.54 -5.18 14.93
CA MET A 34 16.30 -5.65 14.32
C MET A 34 15.42 -6.26 15.40
N ASN A 35 14.27 -5.64 15.63
CA ASN A 35 13.23 -6.12 16.53
C ASN A 35 12.75 -7.51 16.08
N VAL A 36 13.10 -8.52 16.87
CA VAL A 36 12.47 -9.84 16.79
C VAL A 36 11.51 -9.94 17.98
N THR A 37 10.24 -10.05 17.70
CA THR A 37 9.20 -10.35 18.69
C THR A 37 9.32 -11.82 19.08
N VAL A 38 9.73 -12.11 20.33
CA VAL A 38 9.69 -13.46 20.93
C VAL A 38 8.37 -13.64 21.67
N PRO A 39 7.71 -14.80 21.58
CA PRO A 39 6.52 -15.11 22.37
C PRO A 39 6.88 -15.28 23.84
N TYR A 40 6.04 -14.71 24.72
CA TYR A 40 6.10 -14.80 26.17
C TYR A 40 5.61 -16.19 26.61
N GLU A 41 6.47 -17.00 27.24
CA GLU A 41 6.07 -18.16 28.01
C GLU A 41 6.02 -17.79 29.50
N GLU A 42 4.82 -17.87 30.08
CA GLU A 42 4.62 -17.81 31.53
C GLU A 42 5.24 -19.02 32.22
N LYS A 43 6.14 -18.79 33.17
CA LYS A 43 6.41 -19.72 34.27
C LYS A 43 6.17 -19.01 35.59
N MET A 44 5.11 -19.44 36.27
CA MET A 44 4.94 -19.23 37.70
C MET A 44 5.89 -20.17 38.45
N ASP A 45 6.64 -19.64 39.41
CA ASP A 45 6.85 -20.23 40.71
C ASP A 45 7.57 -19.24 41.65
N GLY A 46 7.01 -18.94 42.71
CA GLY A 46 7.14 -19.15 44.16
C GLY A 46 8.27 -18.38 44.87
N SER A 47 7.81 -17.44 45.74
CA SER A 47 8.34 -17.12 47.09
C SER A 47 9.84 -16.71 47.25
N ASP A 48 10.04 -15.54 47.78
CA ASP A 48 10.56 -15.15 49.10
C ASP A 48 11.20 -13.73 49.11
N ASP A 49 10.51 -12.90 49.78
CA ASP A 49 10.86 -11.80 50.68
C ASP A 49 12.37 -11.56 50.95
N LYS A 50 12.87 -10.39 50.53
CA LYS A 50 13.82 -9.59 51.31
C LYS A 50 13.88 -8.13 50.85
N THR A 51 13.16 -7.30 51.56
CA THR A 51 13.31 -5.83 51.58
C THR A 51 14.73 -5.45 51.96
N THR A 52 15.48 -4.83 51.04
CA THR A 52 16.70 -4.12 51.40
C THR A 52 16.53 -2.65 51.09
N THR A 53 16.30 -1.88 52.14
CA THR A 53 16.24 -0.41 52.11
C THR A 53 17.65 0.16 51.87
N ILE A 54 17.82 0.89 50.78
CA ILE A 54 19.04 1.69 50.53
C ILE A 54 18.77 3.14 50.90
N PRO A 55 19.59 3.81 51.70
CA PRO A 55 19.35 5.18 52.15
C PRO A 55 19.56 6.17 51.01
N MET A 56 18.60 7.07 50.83
CA MET A 56 18.68 8.21 49.91
C MET A 56 19.70 9.23 50.41
N ASN A 57 20.68 9.51 49.58
CA ASN A 57 21.56 10.68 49.72
C ASN A 57 20.94 11.83 48.88
N PRO A 58 20.74 13.04 49.42
CA PRO A 58 20.15 14.16 48.67
C PRO A 58 21.16 14.73 47.68
N GLN A 59 20.84 14.59 46.39
CA GLN A 59 21.56 15.26 45.30
C GLN A 59 21.00 16.69 45.10
N PRO A 60 21.87 17.66 44.75
CA PRO A 60 21.45 19.05 44.55
C PRO A 60 20.59 19.22 43.30
N ALA A 61 19.64 20.13 43.41
CA ALA A 61 18.69 20.46 42.36
C ALA A 61 19.41 20.90 41.07
N ILE A 62 19.23 20.06 40.01
CA ILE A 62 19.61 20.42 38.64
C ILE A 62 18.47 21.26 38.08
N SER A 63 18.74 22.52 37.78
CA SER A 63 17.85 23.42 37.06
C SER A 63 17.50 22.83 35.70
N THR A 64 16.23 22.57 35.50
CA THR A 64 15.66 22.13 34.19
C THR A 64 15.88 23.22 33.14
N PRO A 65 16.50 22.91 31.98
CA PRO A 65 16.52 23.85 30.88
C PRO A 65 15.10 24.08 30.34
N PRO A 66 14.80 25.27 29.79
CA PRO A 66 13.47 25.58 29.25
C PRO A 66 13.10 24.57 28.17
N PRO A 67 11.78 24.23 28.00
CA PRO A 67 11.34 23.28 27.02
C PRO A 67 11.70 23.80 25.62
N ILE A 68 12.57 23.05 24.94
CA ILE A 68 12.84 23.26 23.53
C ILE A 68 11.52 22.97 22.79
N SER A 69 10.89 24.00 22.27
CA SER A 69 9.75 23.88 21.38
C SER A 69 10.18 23.01 20.20
N ARG A 70 9.63 21.80 20.18
CA ARG A 70 9.78 20.86 19.06
C ARG A 70 9.26 21.58 17.82
N PRO A 71 10.03 21.67 16.72
CA PRO A 71 9.47 22.17 15.47
C PRO A 71 8.22 21.33 15.14
N GLN A 72 7.09 21.98 14.96
CA GLN A 72 5.93 21.32 14.37
C GLN A 72 6.36 20.80 13.01
N PRO A 73 6.03 19.53 12.65
CA PRO A 73 6.28 19.08 11.30
C PRO A 73 5.48 20.00 10.36
N SER A 74 6.21 20.73 9.52
CA SER A 74 5.63 21.44 8.39
C SER A 74 4.92 20.40 7.52
N ASP A 75 3.71 20.71 7.08
CA ASP A 75 2.80 19.84 6.30
C ASP A 75 3.30 19.64 4.85
N ASP A 76 4.60 19.66 4.62
CA ASP A 76 5.25 19.73 3.30
C ASP A 76 5.43 18.37 2.63
N GLY A 77 4.85 17.31 3.19
CA GLY A 77 5.00 15.93 2.68
C GLY A 77 3.73 15.32 2.08
N LYS A 78 2.62 16.05 2.04
CA LYS A 78 1.35 15.49 1.58
C LYS A 78 1.25 15.55 0.05
N THR A 79 1.30 14.41 -0.61
CA THR A 79 1.03 14.31 -2.05
C THR A 79 -0.43 14.67 -2.32
N ILE A 80 -0.66 15.76 -3.05
CA ILE A 80 -2.00 16.19 -3.46
C ILE A 80 -2.35 15.45 -4.75
N GLY A 81 -3.56 14.86 -4.81
CA GLY A 81 -4.07 14.24 -6.03
C GLY A 81 -4.26 15.26 -7.16
N TYR A 82 -4.26 14.83 -8.41
CA TYR A 82 -4.35 15.68 -9.61
C TYR A 82 -5.52 16.67 -9.59
N PHE A 83 -6.65 16.31 -8.98
CA PHE A 83 -7.80 17.21 -8.78
C PHE A 83 -7.78 17.95 -7.43
N GLY A 84 -6.71 17.76 -6.62
CA GLY A 84 -6.51 18.46 -5.37
C GLY A 84 -6.11 19.90 -5.63
N SER A 85 -7.08 20.80 -5.74
CA SER A 85 -6.82 22.25 -5.60
C SER A 85 -6.57 22.57 -4.13
N GLU A 86 -5.74 23.57 -3.86
CA GLU A 86 -5.55 24.15 -2.53
C GLU A 86 -6.92 24.55 -1.97
N SER A 87 -7.51 23.65 -1.19
CA SER A 87 -8.82 23.89 -0.59
C SER A 87 -8.63 24.54 0.76
N SER A 88 -9.44 25.58 0.98
CA SER A 88 -9.69 26.20 2.28
C SER A 88 -9.93 25.12 3.35
N PRO A 89 -9.53 25.32 4.62
CA PRO A 89 -9.61 24.27 5.67
C PRO A 89 -11.02 23.76 5.98
N ASN A 90 -12.05 24.24 5.29
CA ASN A 90 -13.45 23.84 5.48
C ASN A 90 -14.07 23.06 4.29
N ASP A 91 -13.34 22.90 3.18
CA ASP A 91 -13.86 22.12 2.05
C ASP A 91 -13.58 20.63 2.29
N LYS A 92 -14.65 19.85 2.43
CA LYS A 92 -14.59 18.38 2.37
C LYS A 92 -14.19 18.01 0.94
N PHE A 93 -12.89 17.81 0.73
CA PHE A 93 -12.39 17.31 -0.56
C PHE A 93 -12.95 15.91 -0.79
N VAL A 94 -13.82 15.78 -1.76
CA VAL A 94 -14.32 14.50 -2.26
C VAL A 94 -13.64 14.26 -3.60
N ASP A 95 -12.85 13.19 -3.69
CA ASP A 95 -12.29 12.77 -4.98
C ASP A 95 -13.44 12.59 -6.00
N PRO A 96 -13.41 13.32 -7.12
CA PRO A 96 -14.49 13.24 -8.09
C PRO A 96 -14.55 11.86 -8.72
N VAL A 97 -15.77 11.34 -8.94
CA VAL A 97 -15.96 10.08 -9.63
C VAL A 97 -15.56 10.20 -11.10
N VAL A 98 -14.74 9.28 -11.59
CA VAL A 98 -14.35 9.26 -13.01
C VAL A 98 -15.06 8.18 -13.79
N GLY A 99 -15.61 7.18 -13.12
CA GLY A 99 -16.35 6.07 -13.68
C GLY A 99 -16.73 5.04 -12.61
N TRP A 100 -17.31 3.94 -13.06
CA TRP A 100 -17.69 2.81 -12.22
C TRP A 100 -17.25 1.50 -12.86
N LEU A 101 -16.93 0.51 -12.01
CA LEU A 101 -16.94 -0.90 -12.40
C LEU A 101 -18.23 -1.51 -11.87
N VAL A 102 -19.07 -2.04 -12.76
CA VAL A 102 -20.32 -2.69 -12.39
C VAL A 102 -20.14 -4.20 -12.48
N CYS A 103 -20.44 -4.92 -11.42
CA CYS A 103 -20.34 -6.37 -11.40
C CYS A 103 -21.49 -7.00 -12.17
N THR A 104 -21.16 -7.74 -13.22
CA THR A 104 -22.14 -8.42 -14.10
C THR A 104 -22.25 -9.92 -13.81
N VAL A 105 -21.16 -10.53 -13.30
CA VAL A 105 -21.08 -11.96 -12.95
C VAL A 105 -20.32 -12.13 -11.65
N GLY A 106 -20.73 -13.08 -10.82
CA GLY A 106 -20.11 -13.41 -9.52
C GLY A 106 -21.05 -13.14 -8.35
N THR A 107 -20.54 -13.28 -7.11
CA THR A 107 -21.32 -13.08 -5.88
C THR A 107 -21.70 -11.61 -5.66
N HIS A 108 -20.97 -10.69 -6.27
CA HIS A 108 -21.20 -9.24 -6.23
C HIS A 108 -22.10 -8.72 -7.38
N LYS A 109 -22.78 -9.61 -8.11
CA LYS A 109 -23.60 -9.22 -9.25
C LYS A 109 -24.62 -8.15 -8.89
N GLY A 110 -24.57 -7.02 -9.62
CA GLY A 110 -25.42 -5.85 -9.42
C GLY A 110 -24.79 -4.78 -8.54
N GLU A 111 -23.67 -5.04 -7.89
CA GLU A 111 -22.90 -4.02 -7.17
C GLU A 111 -22.10 -3.16 -8.14
N ASP A 112 -21.87 -1.91 -7.74
CA ASP A 112 -21.01 -0.97 -8.44
C ASP A 112 -19.87 -0.50 -7.53
N PHE A 113 -18.72 -0.28 -8.14
CA PHE A 113 -17.52 0.22 -7.49
C PHE A 113 -17.12 1.54 -8.13
N ARG A 114 -17.07 2.57 -7.31
CA ARG A 114 -16.70 3.91 -7.75
C ARG A 114 -15.22 3.99 -8.05
N LEU A 115 -14.86 4.51 -9.24
CA LEU A 115 -13.49 4.79 -9.62
C LEU A 115 -13.15 6.26 -9.38
N LYS A 116 -11.93 6.49 -8.88
CA LYS A 116 -11.32 7.80 -8.66
C LYS A 116 -10.16 8.03 -9.62
N SER A 117 -9.70 9.27 -9.73
CA SER A 117 -8.51 9.61 -10.51
C SER A 117 -7.27 8.88 -9.99
N GLY A 118 -6.36 8.53 -10.88
CA GLY A 118 -5.18 7.74 -10.58
C GLY A 118 -5.49 6.24 -10.52
N ARG A 119 -4.81 5.51 -9.65
CA ARG A 119 -4.90 4.04 -9.56
C ARG A 119 -6.00 3.61 -8.61
N ASN A 120 -6.82 2.66 -9.05
CA ASN A 120 -7.80 1.95 -8.26
C ASN A 120 -7.40 0.49 -8.19
N PHE A 121 -7.14 -0.01 -7.00
CA PHE A 121 -6.65 -1.35 -6.75
C PHE A 121 -7.81 -2.33 -6.57
N ILE A 122 -7.76 -3.46 -7.28
CA ILE A 122 -8.80 -4.49 -7.26
C ILE A 122 -8.23 -5.74 -6.59
N GLY A 123 -8.96 -6.27 -5.60
CA GLY A 123 -8.61 -7.47 -4.88
C GLY A 123 -9.69 -7.87 -3.88
N ARG A 124 -9.51 -8.99 -3.16
CA ARG A 124 -10.53 -9.43 -2.19
C ARG A 124 -10.36 -8.86 -0.78
N ASN A 125 -9.27 -8.13 -0.50
CA ASN A 125 -9.10 -7.45 0.79
C ASN A 125 -10.02 -6.24 0.85
N GLN A 126 -10.69 -6.03 1.99
CA GLN A 126 -11.58 -4.90 2.25
C GLN A 126 -10.90 -3.51 2.13
N MET A 127 -9.57 -3.48 2.17
CA MET A 127 -8.78 -2.25 2.01
C MET A 127 -8.53 -1.86 0.54
N MET A 128 -8.98 -2.68 -0.41
CA MET A 128 -8.88 -2.36 -1.83
C MET A 128 -9.94 -1.33 -2.22
N ASP A 129 -9.65 -0.52 -3.25
CA ASP A 129 -10.61 0.44 -3.79
C ASP A 129 -11.82 -0.29 -4.41
N VAL A 130 -11.56 -1.42 -5.05
CA VAL A 130 -12.57 -2.36 -5.56
C VAL A 130 -12.40 -3.67 -4.79
N ALA A 131 -13.14 -3.80 -3.69
CA ALA A 131 -13.02 -4.90 -2.76
C ALA A 131 -14.00 -6.02 -3.10
N LEU A 132 -13.54 -7.06 -3.80
CA LEU A 132 -14.32 -8.26 -4.15
C LEU A 132 -14.27 -9.26 -3.00
N THR A 133 -14.83 -8.90 -1.86
CA THR A 133 -14.75 -9.68 -0.62
C THR A 133 -15.48 -11.01 -0.74
N GLY A 134 -14.86 -12.09 -0.21
CA GLY A 134 -15.46 -13.43 -0.26
C GLY A 134 -15.12 -14.23 -1.51
N GLU A 135 -14.65 -13.59 -2.59
CA GLU A 135 -14.29 -14.26 -3.85
C GLU A 135 -12.92 -14.98 -3.72
N LYS A 136 -12.97 -16.30 -3.67
CA LYS A 136 -11.75 -17.12 -3.45
C LYS A 136 -10.82 -17.14 -4.65
N THR A 137 -11.35 -16.91 -5.85
CA THR A 137 -10.61 -16.87 -7.12
C THR A 137 -9.93 -15.53 -7.38
N VAL A 138 -10.18 -14.53 -6.52
CA VAL A 138 -9.54 -13.22 -6.58
C VAL A 138 -8.39 -13.16 -5.57
N SER A 139 -7.24 -12.60 -5.96
CA SER A 139 -6.09 -12.41 -5.06
C SER A 139 -6.48 -11.63 -3.81
N ARG A 140 -5.89 -11.97 -2.67
CA ARG A 140 -6.13 -11.23 -1.43
C ARG A 140 -5.69 -9.77 -1.54
N GLU A 141 -4.56 -9.55 -2.19
CA GLU A 141 -4.00 -8.23 -2.45
C GLU A 141 -4.36 -7.76 -3.86
N ILE A 142 -3.45 -7.08 -4.53
CA ILE A 142 -3.72 -6.46 -5.82
C ILE A 142 -3.74 -7.53 -6.92
N HIS A 143 -4.94 -7.90 -7.39
CA HIS A 143 -5.13 -8.79 -8.54
C HIS A 143 -5.00 -8.04 -9.86
N ALA A 144 -5.63 -6.88 -9.95
CA ALA A 144 -5.60 -5.99 -11.10
C ALA A 144 -5.63 -4.52 -10.64
N ILE A 145 -5.28 -3.63 -11.54
CA ILE A 145 -5.32 -2.18 -11.31
C ILE A 145 -6.09 -1.56 -12.46
N VAL A 146 -7.08 -0.72 -12.15
CA VAL A 146 -7.69 0.18 -13.11
C VAL A 146 -7.27 1.61 -12.79
N ALA A 147 -6.59 2.25 -13.72
CA ALA A 147 -6.13 3.62 -13.56
C ALA A 147 -6.88 4.56 -14.49
N PHE A 148 -7.24 5.74 -14.00
CA PHE A 148 -7.72 6.85 -14.82
C PHE A 148 -6.63 7.91 -14.96
N GLU A 149 -6.24 8.21 -16.19
CA GLU A 149 -5.29 9.27 -16.53
C GLU A 149 -6.06 10.54 -16.92
N PRO A 150 -6.00 11.62 -16.10
CA PRO A 150 -6.91 12.75 -16.26
C PRO A 150 -6.54 13.71 -17.39
N LYS A 151 -5.29 13.75 -17.87
CA LYS A 151 -4.88 14.66 -18.96
C LYS A 151 -5.42 14.22 -20.32
N GLN A 152 -5.52 12.92 -20.53
CA GLN A 152 -6.04 12.33 -21.77
C GLN A 152 -7.44 11.78 -21.60
N SER A 153 -7.98 11.79 -20.36
CA SER A 153 -9.29 11.21 -20.01
C SER A 153 -9.44 9.75 -20.42
N ILE A 154 -8.38 8.95 -20.21
CA ILE A 154 -8.35 7.53 -20.58
C ILE A 154 -8.31 6.62 -19.34
N PHE A 155 -8.93 5.45 -19.49
CA PHE A 155 -8.82 4.37 -18.53
C PHE A 155 -7.77 3.35 -19.01
N LEU A 156 -7.02 2.82 -18.06
CA LEU A 156 -5.96 1.84 -18.30
C LEU A 156 -6.15 0.66 -17.36
N ALA A 157 -5.96 -0.56 -17.86
CA ALA A 157 -5.88 -1.77 -17.04
C ALA A 157 -4.45 -2.26 -16.97
N GLN A 158 -4.05 -2.72 -15.78
CA GLN A 158 -2.72 -3.25 -15.52
C GLN A 158 -2.82 -4.51 -14.66
N PRO A 159 -1.92 -5.52 -14.86
CA PRO A 159 -1.84 -6.64 -13.93
C PRO A 159 -1.40 -6.17 -12.54
N GLY A 160 -1.89 -6.85 -11.52
CA GLY A 160 -1.47 -6.66 -10.14
C GLY A 160 -0.11 -7.25 -9.84
N SER A 161 0.22 -7.32 -8.55
CA SER A 161 1.48 -7.90 -8.05
C SER A 161 1.38 -9.42 -7.83
N GLY A 162 0.19 -10.00 -7.95
CA GLY A 162 -0.07 -11.44 -7.78
C GLY A 162 0.38 -12.26 -8.99
N ALA A 163 0.29 -13.58 -8.85
CA ALA A 163 0.57 -14.53 -9.93
C ALA A 163 -0.67 -14.81 -10.78
N GLU A 164 -1.84 -14.40 -10.32
CA GLU A 164 -3.11 -14.64 -10.99
C GLU A 164 -3.28 -13.72 -12.19
N LEU A 165 -3.84 -14.29 -13.24
CA LEU A 165 -4.13 -13.59 -14.48
C LEU A 165 -5.55 -13.03 -14.48
N PHE A 166 -5.74 -11.91 -15.15
CA PHE A 166 -7.06 -11.38 -15.46
C PHE A 166 -7.18 -11.12 -16.96
N TYR A 167 -8.42 -10.96 -17.42
CA TYR A 167 -8.72 -10.84 -18.84
C TYR A 167 -9.57 -9.58 -19.08
N VAL A 168 -9.40 -8.99 -20.26
CA VAL A 168 -10.29 -7.94 -20.76
C VAL A 168 -10.86 -8.41 -22.10
N ASN A 169 -12.19 -8.49 -22.19
CA ASN A 169 -12.89 -9.00 -23.37
C ASN A 169 -12.29 -10.33 -23.85
N ASP A 170 -12.13 -11.29 -22.93
CA ASP A 170 -11.55 -12.63 -23.13
C ASP A 170 -10.05 -12.65 -23.51
N ASN A 171 -9.39 -11.51 -23.57
CA ASN A 171 -7.96 -11.42 -23.83
C ASN A 171 -7.16 -11.26 -22.54
N VAL A 172 -6.11 -12.09 -22.35
CA VAL A 172 -5.26 -12.01 -21.18
C VAL A 172 -4.48 -10.69 -21.15
N VAL A 173 -4.42 -10.06 -19.98
CA VAL A 173 -3.70 -8.81 -19.78
C VAL A 173 -2.36 -9.08 -19.08
N LEU A 174 -1.28 -9.00 -19.86
CA LEU A 174 0.10 -9.19 -19.38
C LEU A 174 0.87 -7.87 -19.21
N SER A 175 0.34 -6.79 -19.80
CA SER A 175 0.92 -5.44 -19.72
C SER A 175 -0.20 -4.41 -19.67
N THR A 176 0.15 -3.13 -19.54
CA THR A 176 -0.85 -2.05 -19.53
C THR A 176 -1.59 -1.98 -20.86
N ILE A 177 -2.92 -1.98 -20.79
CA ILE A 177 -3.81 -1.79 -21.95
C ILE A 177 -4.79 -0.65 -21.67
N GLN A 178 -5.27 -0.01 -22.73
CA GLN A 178 -6.34 0.98 -22.64
C GLN A 178 -7.70 0.28 -22.56
N LEU A 179 -8.58 0.81 -21.69
CA LEU A 179 -9.97 0.37 -21.56
C LEU A 179 -10.91 1.36 -22.21
N HIS A 180 -12.01 0.82 -22.76
CA HIS A 180 -13.08 1.57 -23.37
C HIS A 180 -14.41 1.31 -22.65
N ARG A 181 -15.42 2.11 -22.95
CA ARG A 181 -16.78 1.94 -22.43
C ARG A 181 -17.30 0.52 -22.72
N ASN A 182 -17.88 -0.11 -21.70
CA ASN A 182 -18.42 -1.45 -21.71
C ASN A 182 -17.39 -2.59 -21.82
N ASP A 183 -16.10 -2.30 -21.76
CA ASP A 183 -15.11 -3.36 -21.64
C ASP A 183 -15.37 -4.19 -20.38
N ARG A 184 -15.19 -5.50 -20.52
CA ARG A 184 -15.44 -6.49 -19.48
C ARG A 184 -14.13 -6.99 -18.93
N LEU A 185 -13.93 -6.82 -17.63
CA LEU A 185 -12.76 -7.28 -16.89
C LEU A 185 -13.15 -8.56 -16.14
N GLN A 186 -12.59 -9.69 -16.54
CA GLN A 186 -12.76 -10.95 -15.83
C GLN A 186 -11.61 -11.14 -14.84
N ILE A 187 -11.95 -11.20 -13.56
CA ILE A 187 -11.03 -11.31 -12.44
C ILE A 187 -11.42 -12.53 -11.61
N GLY A 188 -10.76 -13.66 -11.85
CA GLY A 188 -11.23 -14.95 -11.36
C GLY A 188 -12.59 -15.31 -11.94
N GLU A 189 -13.58 -15.58 -11.08
CA GLU A 189 -14.97 -15.89 -11.48
C GLU A 189 -15.87 -14.64 -11.53
N VAL A 190 -15.32 -13.45 -11.22
CA VAL A 190 -16.06 -12.19 -11.26
C VAL A 190 -15.86 -11.49 -12.59
N GLU A 191 -16.93 -10.96 -13.17
CA GLU A 191 -16.87 -10.08 -14.32
C GLU A 191 -17.34 -8.67 -13.95
N LEU A 192 -16.51 -7.69 -14.24
CA LEU A 192 -16.75 -6.26 -14.01
C LEU A 192 -16.84 -5.53 -15.35
N MET A 193 -17.84 -4.69 -15.55
CA MET A 193 -17.99 -3.88 -16.75
C MET A 193 -17.62 -2.42 -16.44
N LEU A 194 -16.77 -1.81 -17.28
CA LEU A 194 -16.40 -0.40 -17.14
C LEU A 194 -17.50 0.51 -17.67
N ILE A 195 -17.96 1.42 -16.81
CA ILE A 195 -18.88 2.50 -17.15
C ILE A 195 -18.16 3.82 -16.89
N PRO A 196 -17.53 4.46 -17.88
CA PRO A 196 -16.87 5.74 -17.70
C PRO A 196 -17.88 6.86 -17.47
N CYS A 197 -17.59 7.73 -16.49
CA CYS A 197 -18.21 9.04 -16.32
C CYS A 197 -17.43 10.09 -17.11
N CYS A 198 -16.09 10.04 -17.00
CA CYS A 198 -15.20 10.89 -17.76
C CYS A 198 -14.87 10.26 -19.11
N ASP A 199 -15.06 11.01 -20.17
CA ASP A 199 -14.75 10.63 -21.55
C ASP A 199 -14.43 11.89 -22.38
N GLU A 200 -14.47 11.80 -23.69
CA GLU A 200 -14.21 12.93 -24.60
C GLU A 200 -15.21 14.09 -24.41
N ASN A 201 -16.40 13.80 -23.87
CA ASN A 201 -17.47 14.78 -23.71
C ASN A 201 -17.53 15.41 -22.33
N PHE A 202 -17.01 14.70 -21.32
CA PHE A 202 -17.06 15.15 -19.95
C PHE A 202 -15.78 14.82 -19.19
N HIS A 203 -15.20 15.81 -18.50
CA HIS A 203 -14.09 15.67 -17.58
C HIS A 203 -14.12 16.74 -16.49
N TRP A 204 -13.56 16.43 -15.33
CA TRP A 204 -13.56 17.32 -14.17
C TRP A 204 -12.52 18.45 -14.24
N GLN A 205 -11.75 18.59 -15.30
CA GLN A 205 -10.81 19.69 -15.44
C GLN A 205 -11.55 21.01 -15.46
N LYS A 206 -11.12 21.93 -14.61
CA LYS A 206 -11.53 23.33 -14.71
C LYS A 206 -11.09 23.82 -16.08
N ASP A 207 -12.04 24.20 -16.93
CA ASP A 207 -11.74 24.92 -18.15
C ASP A 207 -10.94 26.17 -17.80
N SER A 208 -9.63 26.12 -18.04
CA SER A 208 -8.75 27.29 -17.96
C SER A 208 -8.98 28.23 -19.15
N ARG A 209 -10.13 28.13 -19.80
CA ARG A 209 -10.52 28.95 -20.95
C ARG A 209 -11.67 29.90 -20.60
N VAL A 210 -11.42 30.76 -19.62
CA VAL A 210 -12.09 32.08 -19.56
C VAL A 210 -10.98 33.07 -19.25
N THR A 211 -10.28 33.50 -20.28
CA THR A 211 -9.64 34.80 -20.33
C THR A 211 -10.14 35.46 -21.58
N ASP A 212 -11.03 36.37 -21.41
CA ASP A 212 -11.23 37.50 -22.30
C ASP A 212 -9.96 38.18 -22.66
#